data_4702cc03fef3e9219c803d5e677a59a1
#
_entry.id   4702cc03fef3e9219c803d5e677a59a1
#
_cell.length_a   1.000
_cell.length_b   1.000
_cell.length_c   1.000
_cell.angle_alpha   90.00
_cell.angle_beta   90.00
_cell.angle_gamma   90.00
#
_symmetry.space_group_name_H-M   'P 1'
#
loop_
_entity.id
_entity.type
_entity.pdbx_description
1 polymer ?
#
loop_
_entity_poly.entity_id
_entity_poly.type
_entity_poly.pdbx_seq_one_letter_code
_entity_poly.pdbx_strand_id
1 'polypeptide(L)'
;MFSKKLLKRLQIVQKLQHELVNNFGYEVYNVFVFGSFLTERYKEGVSDIDLAVYTESVSKYIDIADYILDFFKQYSIKVDIFYVDINTIAPIYYAPLDSPAKFTNYYPAKLQEFYSKCKEAYEKARELL
;
A
#
# COMPACT_ATOMS: atom_id res chain seq x y z
N MET A 1 -2.09 18.62 14.84
CA MET A 1 -0.79 18.19 15.42
C MET A 1 -0.75 16.68 15.53
N PHE A 2 0.33 16.07 15.08
CA PHE A 2 0.48 14.62 15.15
C PHE A 2 1.05 14.18 16.49
N SER A 3 0.59 13.04 17.01
CA SER A 3 1.17 12.43 18.20
C SER A 3 2.60 11.96 17.90
N LYS A 4 3.39 11.75 18.95
CA LYS A 4 4.76 11.22 18.82
C LYS A 4 4.74 9.82 18.19
N LYS A 5 3.73 9.01 18.53
CA LYS A 5 3.58 7.66 17.98
C LYS A 5 3.29 7.70 16.48
N LEU A 6 2.42 8.60 16.03
CA LEU A 6 2.12 8.75 14.60
C LEU A 6 3.35 9.24 13.84
N LEU A 7 4.09 10.21 14.39
CA LEU A 7 5.33 10.68 13.77
C LEU A 7 6.34 9.56 13.62
N LYS A 8 6.45 8.69 14.61
CA LYS A 8 7.34 7.53 14.55
C LYS A 8 6.93 6.56 13.45
N ARG A 9 5.62 6.31 13.29
CA ARG A 9 5.12 5.44 12.22
C ARG A 9 5.37 6.05 10.83
N LEU A 10 5.21 7.37 10.71
CA LEU A 10 5.56 8.08 9.48
C LEU A 10 7.03 7.91 9.12
N GLN A 11 7.92 8.00 10.11
CA GLN A 11 9.36 7.80 9.92
C GLN A 11 9.67 6.37 9.46
N ILE A 12 8.97 5.38 10.02
CA ILE A 12 9.13 3.97 9.60
C ILE A 12 8.76 3.80 8.13
N VAL A 13 7.64 4.39 7.69
CA VAL A 13 7.21 4.32 6.30
C VAL A 13 8.21 5.02 5.38
N GLN A 14 8.74 6.17 5.78
CA GLN A 14 9.76 6.89 5.01
C GLN A 14 11.03 6.06 4.86
N LYS A 15 11.43 5.36 5.91
CA LYS A 15 12.59 4.47 5.85
C LYS A 15 12.34 3.31 4.89
N LEU A 16 11.15 2.71 4.92
CA LEU A 16 10.78 1.65 3.97
C LEU A 16 10.86 2.18 2.54
N GLN A 17 10.30 3.35 2.29
CA GLN A 17 10.34 3.97 0.95
C GLN A 17 11.79 4.11 0.46
N HIS A 18 12.67 4.58 1.31
CA HIS A 18 14.09 4.75 1.00
C HIS A 18 14.75 3.41 0.65
N GLU A 19 14.47 2.38 1.45
CA GLU A 19 15.06 1.06 1.21
C GLU A 19 14.53 0.40 -0.05
N LEU A 20 13.26 0.61 -0.38
CA LEU A 20 12.70 0.09 -1.63
C LEU A 20 13.34 0.76 -2.85
N VAL A 21 13.56 2.06 -2.80
CA VAL A 21 14.27 2.76 -3.88
C VAL A 21 15.68 2.22 -4.05
N ASN A 22 16.39 1.98 -2.95
CA ASN A 22 17.76 1.47 -3.00
C ASN A 22 17.84 0.05 -3.54
N ASN A 23 16.86 -0.79 -3.25
CA ASN A 23 16.90 -2.21 -3.61
C ASN A 23 16.15 -2.53 -4.90
N PHE A 24 15.15 -1.74 -5.28
CA PHE A 24 14.27 -2.01 -6.42
C PHE A 24 14.09 -0.79 -7.32
N GLY A 25 15.05 0.14 -7.31
CA GLY A 25 14.94 1.41 -8.03
C GLY A 25 14.81 1.31 -9.54
N TYR A 26 15.15 0.15 -10.12
CA TYR A 26 15.02 -0.08 -11.56
C TYR A 26 13.74 -0.80 -11.95
N GLU A 27 12.90 -1.13 -10.96
CA GLU A 27 11.66 -1.87 -11.20
C GLU A 27 10.45 -0.96 -11.09
N VAL A 28 9.37 -1.33 -11.79
CA VAL A 28 8.09 -0.62 -11.67
C VAL A 28 7.33 -1.20 -10.49
N TYR A 29 7.10 -0.37 -9.48
CA TYR A 29 6.30 -0.75 -8.32
C TYR A 29 5.53 0.44 -7.77
N ASN A 30 4.42 0.14 -7.14
CA ASN A 30 3.62 1.11 -6.39
C ASN A 30 3.22 0.46 -5.08
N VAL A 31 3.46 1.15 -3.97
CA VAL A 31 3.07 0.68 -2.64
C VAL A 31 2.09 1.69 -2.06
N PHE A 32 0.94 1.19 -1.62
CA PHE A 32 -0.12 2.01 -1.03
C PHE A 32 -0.28 1.60 0.42
N VAL A 33 -0.11 2.56 1.33
CA VAL A 33 -0.35 2.35 2.76
C VAL A 33 -1.76 2.84 3.04
N PHE A 34 -2.63 1.94 3.48
CA PHE A 34 -4.02 2.30 3.78
C PHE A 34 -4.41 1.78 5.16
N GLY A 35 -5.69 1.90 5.52
CA GLY A 35 -6.15 1.50 6.85
C GLY A 35 -5.69 2.47 7.92
N SER A 36 -5.45 1.97 9.13
CA SER A 36 -5.24 2.81 10.31
C SER A 36 -3.80 3.21 10.61
N PHE A 37 -2.80 2.61 9.95
CA PHE A 37 -1.39 2.75 10.37
C PHE A 37 -0.93 4.21 10.45
N LEU A 38 -1.31 5.04 9.49
CA LEU A 38 -0.93 6.45 9.46
C LEU A 38 -2.06 7.35 9.98
N THR A 39 -2.82 6.85 10.94
CA THR A 39 -3.87 7.60 11.64
C THR A 39 -3.72 7.47 13.14
N GLU A 40 -4.43 8.32 13.88
CA GLU A 40 -4.46 8.24 15.35
C GLU A 40 -5.28 7.03 15.86
N ARG A 41 -5.96 6.31 14.97
CA ARG A 41 -6.77 5.14 15.34
C ARG A 41 -5.95 3.85 15.44
N TYR A 42 -4.72 3.88 14.97
CA TYR A 42 -3.84 2.70 15.03
C TYR A 42 -3.56 2.32 16.49
N LYS A 43 -3.71 1.03 16.80
CA LYS A 43 -3.45 0.50 18.14
C LYS A 43 -2.17 -0.32 18.13
N GLU A 44 -1.15 0.16 18.80
CA GLU A 44 0.15 -0.51 18.90
C GLU A 44 -0.01 -1.94 19.41
N GLY A 45 0.64 -2.88 18.74
CA GLY A 45 0.61 -4.29 19.12
C GLY A 45 -0.68 -5.04 18.81
N VAL A 46 -1.71 -4.36 18.31
CA VAL A 46 -3.02 -4.95 17.98
C VAL A 46 -3.34 -4.78 16.51
N SER A 47 -3.21 -3.56 15.98
CA SER A 47 -3.54 -3.27 14.58
C SER A 47 -2.40 -3.68 13.65
N ASP A 48 -2.76 -4.04 12.41
CA ASP A 48 -1.80 -4.36 11.34
C ASP A 48 -1.51 -3.11 10.51
N ILE A 49 -0.40 -3.13 9.78
CA ILE A 49 -0.23 -2.19 8.67
C ILE A 49 -0.82 -2.84 7.42
N ASP A 50 -1.68 -2.11 6.72
CA ASP A 50 -2.34 -2.59 5.50
C ASP A 50 -1.65 -2.00 4.28
N LEU A 51 -1.17 -2.86 3.39
CA LEU A 51 -0.44 -2.48 2.20
C LEU A 51 -1.00 -3.14 0.96
N ALA A 52 -1.13 -2.36 -0.10
CA ALA A 52 -1.42 -2.87 -1.43
C ALA A 52 -0.21 -2.59 -2.32
N VAL A 53 0.20 -3.57 -3.11
CA VAL A 53 1.39 -3.46 -3.95
C VAL A 53 1.05 -3.81 -5.38
N TYR A 54 1.37 -2.91 -6.31
CA TYR A 54 1.32 -3.18 -7.73
C TYR A 54 2.73 -3.36 -8.27
N THR A 55 2.91 -4.38 -9.09
CA THR A 55 4.13 -4.61 -9.87
C THR A 55 3.73 -5.12 -11.25
N GLU A 56 4.67 -5.09 -12.21
CA GLU A 56 4.39 -5.57 -13.56
C GLU A 56 4.28 -7.10 -13.66
N SER A 57 4.79 -7.82 -12.66
CA SER A 57 4.70 -9.28 -12.65
C SER A 57 4.54 -9.79 -11.22
N VAL A 58 3.94 -10.98 -11.09
CA VAL A 58 3.79 -11.64 -9.79
C VAL A 58 5.14 -11.93 -9.16
N SER A 59 6.14 -12.30 -9.97
CA SER A 59 7.49 -12.57 -9.49
C SER A 59 8.10 -11.36 -8.79
N LYS A 60 7.96 -10.17 -9.39
CA LYS A 60 8.44 -8.93 -8.78
C LYS A 60 7.66 -8.58 -7.52
N TYR A 61 6.35 -8.85 -7.51
CA TYR A 61 5.55 -8.65 -6.32
C TYR A 61 6.07 -9.50 -5.15
N ILE A 62 6.36 -10.77 -5.41
CA ILE A 62 6.85 -11.67 -4.36
C ILE A 62 8.15 -11.13 -3.76
N ASP A 63 9.08 -10.67 -4.58
CA ASP A 63 10.35 -10.12 -4.11
C ASP A 63 10.16 -8.89 -3.23
N ILE A 64 9.31 -7.97 -3.67
CA ILE A 64 9.03 -6.74 -2.92
C ILE A 64 8.25 -7.04 -1.64
N ALA A 65 7.26 -7.93 -1.72
CA ALA A 65 6.48 -8.32 -0.55
C ALA A 65 7.34 -8.99 0.52
N ASP A 66 8.24 -9.89 0.12
CA ASP A 66 9.16 -10.54 1.04
C ASP A 66 10.06 -9.51 1.72
N TYR A 67 10.57 -8.55 0.98
CA TYR A 67 11.38 -7.48 1.54
C TYR A 67 10.60 -6.66 2.58
N ILE A 68 9.36 -6.30 2.25
CA ILE A 68 8.49 -5.53 3.14
C ILE A 68 8.20 -6.30 4.43
N LEU A 69 7.88 -7.59 4.31
CA LEU A 69 7.61 -8.43 5.48
C LEU A 69 8.82 -8.50 6.40
N ASP A 70 10.01 -8.70 5.85
CA ASP A 70 11.25 -8.71 6.64
C ASP A 70 11.53 -7.36 7.28
N PHE A 71 11.29 -6.28 6.56
CA PHE A 71 11.46 -4.93 7.08
C PHE A 71 10.64 -4.72 8.34
N PHE A 72 9.36 -5.09 8.33
CA PHE A 72 8.48 -4.85 9.48
C PHE A 72 8.71 -5.80 10.64
N LYS A 73 9.37 -6.94 10.42
CA LYS A 73 9.71 -7.86 11.50
C LYS A 73 10.58 -7.18 12.57
N GLN A 74 11.49 -6.30 12.16
CA GLN A 74 12.36 -5.59 13.11
C GLN A 74 11.59 -4.69 14.08
N TYR A 75 10.37 -4.31 13.72
CA TYR A 75 9.51 -3.47 14.55
C TYR A 75 8.40 -4.25 15.24
N SER A 76 8.33 -5.57 15.05
CA SER A 76 7.25 -6.43 15.55
C SER A 76 5.87 -5.94 15.11
N ILE A 77 5.79 -5.39 13.91
CA ILE A 77 4.54 -4.92 13.31
C ILE A 77 3.99 -5.99 12.36
N LYS A 78 2.74 -6.36 12.55
CA LYS A 78 2.05 -7.29 11.65
C LYS A 78 1.69 -6.59 10.34
N VAL A 79 1.87 -7.30 9.24
CA VAL A 79 1.64 -6.77 7.90
C VAL A 79 0.53 -7.54 7.23
N ASP A 80 -0.45 -6.81 6.68
CA ASP A 80 -1.46 -7.33 5.78
C ASP A 80 -1.16 -6.74 4.40
N ILE A 81 -0.65 -7.57 3.49
CA ILE A 81 -0.18 -7.13 2.18
C ILE A 81 -0.83 -7.96 1.08
N PHE A 82 -1.27 -7.30 0.01
CA PHE A 82 -1.82 -8.00 -1.13
C PHE A 82 -1.38 -7.39 -2.45
N TYR A 83 -1.46 -8.21 -3.49
CA TYR A 83 -1.12 -7.85 -4.85
C TYR A 83 -2.29 -7.14 -5.53
N VAL A 84 -2.03 -6.01 -6.18
CA VAL A 84 -3.03 -5.32 -7.00
C VAL A 84 -3.05 -5.96 -8.38
N ASP A 85 -4.07 -6.77 -8.66
CA ASP A 85 -4.25 -7.41 -9.95
C ASP A 85 -5.08 -6.49 -10.86
N ILE A 86 -4.42 -5.83 -11.82
CA ILE A 86 -5.09 -4.89 -12.72
C ILE A 86 -6.00 -5.56 -13.75
N ASN A 87 -6.02 -6.89 -13.78
CA ASN A 87 -6.93 -7.63 -14.67
C ASN A 87 -8.28 -7.91 -14.01
N THR A 88 -8.43 -7.59 -12.72
CA THR A 88 -9.66 -7.84 -11.97
C THR A 88 -10.17 -6.53 -11.36
N ILE A 89 -11.11 -5.88 -12.06
CA ILE A 89 -11.74 -4.66 -11.55
C ILE A 89 -12.67 -5.04 -10.41
N ALA A 90 -12.44 -4.45 -9.24
CA ALA A 90 -13.24 -4.75 -8.04
C ALA A 90 -13.34 -3.53 -7.12
N PRO A 91 -14.51 -3.32 -6.48
CA PRO A 91 -14.67 -2.21 -5.52
C PRO A 91 -13.67 -2.23 -4.37
N ILE A 92 -13.21 -3.42 -3.98
CA ILE A 92 -12.28 -3.59 -2.86
C ILE A 92 -10.94 -2.86 -3.07
N TYR A 93 -10.55 -2.62 -4.32
CA TYR A 93 -9.31 -1.91 -4.61
C TYR A 93 -9.41 -0.40 -4.45
N TYR A 94 -10.63 0.15 -4.37
CA TYR A 94 -10.78 1.60 -4.35
C TYR A 94 -10.10 2.24 -3.14
N ALA A 95 -10.40 1.78 -1.93
CA ALA A 95 -9.84 2.39 -0.73
C ALA A 95 -8.30 2.34 -0.68
N PRO A 96 -7.65 1.19 -0.97
CA PRO A 96 -6.20 1.14 -1.03
C PRO A 96 -5.60 2.09 -2.07
N LEU A 97 -6.13 2.09 -3.29
CA LEU A 97 -5.58 2.90 -4.38
C LEU A 97 -5.83 4.39 -4.19
N ASP A 98 -6.85 4.75 -3.41
CA ASP A 98 -7.17 6.15 -3.09
C ASP A 98 -6.34 6.69 -1.93
N SER A 99 -5.47 5.87 -1.35
CA SER A 99 -4.66 6.28 -0.21
C SER A 99 -3.76 7.48 -0.56
N PRO A 100 -3.70 8.51 0.30
CA PRO A 100 -2.75 9.60 0.12
C PRO A 100 -1.32 9.17 0.44
N ALA A 101 -1.15 8.06 1.17
CA ALA A 101 0.16 7.55 1.56
C ALA A 101 0.60 6.46 0.60
N LYS A 102 1.10 6.88 -0.55
CA LYS A 102 1.63 5.97 -1.56
C LYS A 102 3.02 6.39 -1.97
N PHE A 103 3.85 5.41 -2.26
CA PHE A 103 5.16 5.66 -2.84
C PHE A 103 5.38 4.75 -4.02
N THR A 104 6.01 5.31 -5.03
CA THR A 104 6.12 4.66 -6.31
C THR A 104 7.42 5.05 -6.98
N ASN A 105 8.01 4.09 -7.67
CA ASN A 105 9.10 4.34 -8.57
C ASN A 105 8.58 4.86 -9.92
N TYR A 106 7.40 4.36 -10.32
CA TYR A 106 6.74 4.76 -11.56
C TYR A 106 5.24 4.47 -11.45
N TYR A 107 4.40 5.43 -11.86
CA TYR A 107 2.95 5.29 -11.82
C TYR A 107 2.40 5.18 -13.23
N PRO A 108 2.25 3.97 -13.78
CA PRO A 108 1.87 3.78 -15.18
C PRO A 108 0.43 4.20 -15.45
N ALA A 109 0.17 4.64 -16.70
CA ALA A 109 -1.16 5.05 -17.12
C ALA A 109 -2.20 3.93 -16.95
N LYS A 110 -1.80 2.67 -17.18
CA LYS A 110 -2.70 1.52 -16.99
C LYS A 110 -3.16 1.34 -15.55
N LEU A 111 -2.34 1.72 -14.57
CA LEU A 111 -2.72 1.66 -13.16
C LEU A 111 -3.68 2.81 -12.83
N GLN A 112 -3.48 3.99 -13.41
CA GLN A 112 -4.40 5.12 -13.24
C GLN A 112 -5.77 4.80 -13.81
N GLU A 113 -5.81 4.19 -14.98
CA GLU A 113 -7.05 3.75 -15.62
C GLU A 113 -7.76 2.68 -14.77
N PHE A 114 -7.00 1.72 -14.26
CA PHE A 114 -7.52 0.70 -13.36
C PHE A 114 -8.13 1.33 -12.10
N TYR A 115 -7.46 2.29 -11.51
CA TYR A 115 -7.99 3.02 -10.34
C TYR A 115 -9.33 3.66 -10.66
N SER A 116 -9.44 4.34 -11.80
CA SER A 116 -10.70 4.99 -12.21
C SER A 116 -11.84 3.99 -12.37
N LYS A 117 -11.56 2.81 -12.92
CA LYS A 117 -12.55 1.75 -13.09
C LYS A 117 -12.99 1.15 -11.75
N CYS A 118 -12.05 0.98 -10.81
CA CYS A 118 -12.37 0.50 -9.47
C CYS A 118 -13.19 1.53 -8.70
N LYS A 119 -12.91 2.81 -8.89
CA LYS A 119 -13.70 3.90 -8.31
C LYS A 119 -15.15 3.86 -8.79
N GLU A 120 -15.35 3.72 -10.10
CA GLU A 120 -16.70 3.56 -10.68
C GLU A 120 -17.43 2.36 -10.09
N ALA A 121 -16.74 1.20 -10.00
CA ALA A 121 -17.32 -0.01 -9.45
C ALA A 121 -17.72 0.17 -7.99
N TYR A 122 -16.89 0.88 -7.22
CA TYR A 122 -17.17 1.19 -5.83
C TYR A 122 -18.41 2.08 -5.70
N GLU A 123 -18.49 3.15 -6.52
CA GLU A 123 -19.63 4.07 -6.48
C GLU A 123 -20.94 3.38 -6.86
N LYS A 124 -20.91 2.51 -7.87
CA LYS A 124 -22.08 1.71 -8.26
C LYS A 124 -22.52 0.74 -7.17
N ALA A 125 -21.56 0.04 -6.54
CA ALA A 125 -21.85 -0.87 -5.45
C ALA A 125 -22.47 -0.13 -4.26
N ARG A 126 -21.99 1.06 -3.98
CA ARG A 126 -22.50 1.90 -2.90
C ARG A 126 -23.95 2.34 -3.14
N GLU A 127 -24.32 2.63 -4.39
CA GLU A 127 -25.69 3.00 -4.75
C GLU A 127 -26.69 1.88 -4.51
N LEU A 128 -26.24 0.62 -4.54
CA LEU A 128 -27.10 -0.55 -4.31
C LEU A 128 -27.36 -0.82 -2.82
N LEU A 129 -26.68 -0.14 -1.94
CA LEU A 129 -26.85 -0.27 -0.49
C LEU A 129 -27.85 0.76 0.02
#